data_5fc6ae17e134fe9ac1578c4f8e5bd861
#
_entry.id   5fc6ae17e134fe9ac1578c4f8e5bd861
#
_cell.length_a   1.000
_cell.length_b   1.000
_cell.length_c   1.000
_cell.angle_alpha   90.00
_cell.angle_beta   90.00
_cell.angle_gamma   90.00
#
_symmetry.space_group_name_H-M   'P 1'
#
loop_
_entity.id
_entity.type
_entity.pdbx_description
1 polymer ?
#
loop_
_entity_poly.entity_id
_entity_poly.type
_entity_poly.pdbx_seq_one_letter_code
_entity_poly.pdbx_strand_id
1 'polypeptide(L)'
;GGATLFAAVVCILCAAVLNRYQKEVYRIGRLVVIVLLALALPLAVGGANDGFSLLWYMLIPIFTLVLFGMPFGVPACIGFGLGIMLLFWTPVRGVLLYSYPREYLYYYPIFYWGFCLLTVVMDIFYKLYQILQVENEKKLEEEVQHAVDDTKKLMVNSVATISRMLDEKDSYTQEHSQRVAEYSAFIAQNLKTVSYTEREISLIYRSALLHDIGKIAIPDAVLNKPARLTDEEFEIMKKHTIWGREILSELKFLPQADLGASYHHEHYDGTGYPFGMKGEELPLITRIISAADALDAMNSNRCYRKHCDKDYIIGEFEKGAGTQFDPQVAQTVVQLIREEKIVVL
;
A
#
# COMPACT_ATOMS: atom_id res chain seq x y z
N GLY A 1 -14.67 -32.42 41.14
CA GLY A 1 -14.99 -31.01 41.32
C GLY A 1 -13.81 -30.06 41.29
N GLY A 2 -12.90 -30.08 42.29
CA GLY A 2 -11.84 -29.07 42.40
C GLY A 2 -10.72 -29.19 41.36
N ALA A 3 -10.33 -30.39 40.99
CA ALA A 3 -9.25 -30.61 40.01
C ALA A 3 -9.62 -30.24 38.57
N THR A 4 -10.88 -30.41 38.19
CA THR A 4 -11.40 -29.96 36.87
C THR A 4 -11.51 -28.46 36.74
N LEU A 5 -11.89 -27.78 37.84
CA LEU A 5 -11.95 -26.31 37.89
C LEU A 5 -10.56 -25.70 37.81
N PHE A 6 -9.58 -26.28 38.51
CA PHE A 6 -8.18 -25.86 38.48
C PHE A 6 -7.56 -26.03 37.10
N ALA A 7 -7.79 -27.19 36.43
CA ALA A 7 -7.32 -27.42 35.07
C ALA A 7 -7.93 -26.41 34.07
N ALA A 8 -9.22 -26.08 34.17
CA ALA A 8 -9.86 -25.07 33.33
C ALA A 8 -9.28 -23.67 33.55
N VAL A 9 -9.03 -23.27 34.80
CA VAL A 9 -8.41 -21.98 35.12
C VAL A 9 -6.98 -21.92 34.58
N VAL A 10 -6.20 -22.98 34.69
CA VAL A 10 -4.83 -23.05 34.14
C VAL A 10 -4.87 -22.94 32.60
N CYS A 11 -5.80 -23.60 31.90
CA CYS A 11 -5.96 -23.50 30.48
C CYS A 11 -6.35 -22.07 30.02
N ILE A 12 -7.24 -21.41 30.75
CA ILE A 12 -7.65 -20.01 30.45
C ILE A 12 -6.49 -19.03 30.68
N LEU A 13 -5.73 -19.20 31.77
CA LEU A 13 -4.53 -18.39 32.04
C LEU A 13 -3.44 -18.64 31.00
N CYS A 14 -3.23 -19.88 30.59
CA CYS A 14 -2.30 -20.20 29.50
C CYS A 14 -2.73 -19.58 28.16
N ALA A 15 -4.01 -19.63 27.82
CA ALA A 15 -4.54 -19.00 26.61
C ALA A 15 -4.40 -17.45 26.63
N ALA A 16 -4.61 -16.82 27.78
CA ALA A 16 -4.45 -15.39 27.95
C ALA A 16 -2.98 -14.94 27.88
N VAL A 17 -2.05 -15.75 28.41
CA VAL A 17 -0.59 -15.53 28.32
C VAL A 17 -0.08 -15.82 26.91
N LEU A 18 -0.63 -16.83 26.21
CA LEU A 18 -0.35 -17.17 24.81
C LEU A 18 -0.55 -15.98 23.86
N ASN A 19 -1.61 -15.22 24.12
CA ASN A 19 -1.95 -14.08 23.26
C ASN A 19 -1.02 -12.85 23.44
N ARG A 20 -0.28 -12.79 24.55
CA ARG A 20 0.56 -11.62 24.90
C ARG A 20 2.07 -11.83 24.74
N TYR A 21 2.57 -13.09 24.82
CA TYR A 21 4.01 -13.36 24.87
C TYR A 21 4.41 -14.65 24.11
N GLN A 22 4.37 -14.63 22.78
CA GLN A 22 4.62 -15.83 21.95
C GLN A 22 5.94 -16.58 22.25
N LYS A 23 7.04 -15.91 22.57
CA LYS A 23 8.34 -16.58 22.84
C LYS A 23 8.46 -17.16 24.26
N GLU A 24 7.91 -16.51 25.26
CA GLU A 24 7.93 -16.98 26.65
C GLU A 24 6.96 -18.15 26.86
N VAL A 25 5.90 -18.20 26.09
CA VAL A 25 4.87 -19.25 26.13
C VAL A 25 5.45 -20.64 25.85
N TYR A 26 6.33 -20.78 24.88
CA TYR A 26 6.96 -22.07 24.59
C TYR A 26 7.84 -22.57 25.75
N ARG A 27 8.49 -21.67 26.50
CA ARG A 27 9.27 -22.03 27.70
C ARG A 27 8.38 -22.47 28.85
N ILE A 28 7.32 -21.66 29.14
CA ILE A 28 6.36 -21.98 30.21
C ILE A 28 5.58 -23.26 29.87
N GLY A 29 5.12 -23.40 28.62
CA GLY A 29 4.43 -24.59 28.16
C GLY A 29 5.25 -25.86 28.32
N ARG A 30 6.56 -25.86 27.98
CA ARG A 30 7.48 -26.97 28.20
C ARG A 30 7.59 -27.34 29.68
N LEU A 31 7.69 -26.34 30.55
CA LEU A 31 7.76 -26.56 32.00
C LEU A 31 6.48 -27.21 32.53
N VAL A 32 5.31 -26.72 32.06
CA VAL A 32 4.00 -27.28 32.41
C VAL A 32 3.87 -28.75 31.99
N VAL A 33 4.30 -29.09 30.77
CA VAL A 33 4.27 -30.50 30.30
C VAL A 33 5.21 -31.39 31.13
N ILE A 34 6.41 -30.94 31.45
CA ILE A 34 7.34 -31.70 32.31
C ILE A 34 6.73 -31.94 33.67
N VAL A 35 6.09 -30.94 34.27
CA VAL A 35 5.40 -31.06 35.56
C VAL A 35 4.20 -32.02 35.45
N LEU A 36 3.39 -31.93 34.41
CA LEU A 36 2.27 -32.84 34.17
C LEU A 36 2.76 -34.31 34.00
N LEU A 37 3.83 -34.50 33.24
CA LEU A 37 4.48 -35.82 33.08
C LEU A 37 4.99 -36.40 34.42
N ALA A 38 5.65 -35.55 35.23
CA ALA A 38 6.16 -35.96 36.54
C ALA A 38 5.04 -36.32 37.54
N LEU A 39 3.91 -35.60 37.48
CA LEU A 39 2.74 -35.87 38.31
C LEU A 39 1.93 -37.06 37.81
N ALA A 40 1.93 -37.30 36.52
CA ALA A 40 1.17 -38.37 35.91
C ALA A 40 1.66 -39.76 36.36
N LEU A 41 2.97 -40.01 36.37
CA LEU A 41 3.53 -41.32 36.69
C LEU A 41 3.12 -41.86 38.09
N PRO A 42 3.23 -41.13 39.20
CA PRO A 42 2.73 -41.54 40.51
C PRO A 42 1.22 -41.82 40.53
N LEU A 43 0.43 -41.05 39.79
CA LEU A 43 -1.03 -41.24 39.72
C LEU A 43 -1.41 -42.53 38.98
N ALA A 44 -0.62 -42.95 37.95
CA ALA A 44 -0.81 -44.21 37.26
C ALA A 44 -0.43 -45.42 38.13
N VAL A 45 0.70 -45.30 38.82
CA VAL A 45 1.15 -46.38 39.74
C VAL A 45 0.20 -46.54 40.91
N GLY A 46 -0.34 -45.43 41.46
CA GLY A 46 -1.22 -45.45 42.63
C GLY A 46 -2.70 -45.72 42.34
N GLY A 47 -3.12 -45.75 41.04
CA GLY A 47 -4.51 -46.02 40.66
C GLY A 47 -5.51 -44.99 41.15
N ALA A 48 -5.13 -43.71 41.24
CA ALA A 48 -5.98 -42.66 41.75
C ALA A 48 -7.34 -42.58 40.99
N ASN A 49 -8.43 -42.40 41.72
CA ASN A 49 -9.81 -42.40 41.22
C ASN A 49 -10.17 -43.69 40.45
N ASP A 50 -9.91 -44.83 41.02
CA ASP A 50 -10.22 -46.16 40.44
C ASP A 50 -9.65 -46.39 39.03
N GLY A 51 -8.45 -45.86 38.78
CA GLY A 51 -7.78 -45.94 37.48
C GLY A 51 -8.20 -44.89 36.47
N PHE A 52 -9.18 -44.01 36.75
CA PHE A 52 -9.66 -42.97 35.85
C PHE A 52 -8.56 -41.93 35.51
N SER A 53 -7.57 -41.80 36.38
CA SER A 53 -6.39 -40.94 36.13
C SER A 53 -5.60 -41.33 34.87
N LEU A 54 -5.68 -42.58 34.38
CA LEU A 54 -5.07 -43.00 33.12
C LEU A 54 -5.60 -42.22 31.90
N LEU A 55 -6.81 -41.74 31.91
CA LEU A 55 -7.36 -40.91 30.78
C LEU A 55 -6.56 -39.63 30.56
N TRP A 56 -5.99 -39.04 31.60
CA TRP A 56 -5.17 -37.85 31.46
C TRP A 56 -3.90 -38.10 30.63
N TYR A 57 -3.39 -39.34 30.61
CA TYR A 57 -2.23 -39.67 29.78
C TYR A 57 -2.48 -39.65 28.30
N MET A 58 -3.75 -39.80 27.88
CA MET A 58 -4.12 -39.67 26.48
C MET A 58 -3.97 -38.22 25.97
N LEU A 59 -3.93 -37.24 26.86
CA LEU A 59 -3.69 -35.84 26.49
C LEU A 59 -2.19 -35.54 26.27
N ILE A 60 -1.27 -36.39 26.78
CA ILE A 60 0.18 -36.18 26.68
C ILE A 60 0.65 -36.05 25.23
N PRO A 61 0.23 -36.89 24.26
CA PRO A 61 0.61 -36.71 22.86
C PRO A 61 0.24 -35.35 22.29
N ILE A 62 -0.96 -34.86 22.61
CA ILE A 62 -1.42 -33.53 22.13
C ILE A 62 -0.49 -32.45 22.68
N PHE A 63 -0.30 -32.41 24.00
CA PHE A 63 0.52 -31.38 24.64
C PHE A 63 1.99 -31.45 24.20
N THR A 64 2.57 -32.67 24.09
CA THR A 64 3.95 -32.79 23.65
C THR A 64 4.17 -32.39 22.21
N LEU A 65 3.26 -32.74 21.29
CA LEU A 65 3.37 -32.34 19.87
C LEU A 65 3.12 -30.86 19.69
N VAL A 66 2.11 -30.27 20.34
CA VAL A 66 1.81 -28.85 20.23
C VAL A 66 2.93 -27.96 20.81
N LEU A 67 3.53 -28.38 21.95
CA LEU A 67 4.50 -27.53 22.67
C LEU A 67 5.95 -27.79 22.26
N PHE A 68 6.30 -29.00 21.84
CA PHE A 68 7.66 -29.33 21.44
C PHE A 68 7.83 -29.52 19.92
N GLY A 69 6.73 -29.57 19.17
CA GLY A 69 6.74 -29.91 17.75
C GLY A 69 7.15 -31.36 17.47
N MET A 70 7.09 -31.74 16.18
CA MET A 70 7.41 -33.12 15.76
C MET A 70 8.81 -33.61 16.16
N PRO A 71 9.91 -32.84 16.06
CA PRO A 71 11.25 -33.35 16.33
C PRO A 71 11.46 -33.89 17.77
N PHE A 72 10.77 -33.30 18.73
CA PHE A 72 10.88 -33.69 20.15
C PHE A 72 9.59 -34.33 20.66
N GLY A 73 8.43 -33.94 20.18
CA GLY A 73 7.14 -34.46 20.59
C GLY A 73 6.95 -35.92 20.19
N VAL A 74 7.33 -36.32 18.97
CA VAL A 74 7.19 -37.70 18.51
C VAL A 74 8.07 -38.67 19.32
N PRO A 75 9.38 -38.44 19.52
CA PRO A 75 10.22 -39.29 20.38
C PRO A 75 9.70 -39.38 21.82
N ALA A 76 9.19 -38.26 22.38
CA ALA A 76 8.62 -38.26 23.72
C ALA A 76 7.35 -39.12 23.81
N CYS A 77 6.45 -39.04 22.82
CA CYS A 77 5.25 -39.88 22.74
C CYS A 77 5.60 -41.35 22.61
N ILE A 78 6.60 -41.69 21.79
CA ILE A 78 7.11 -43.08 21.63
C ILE A 78 7.69 -43.59 22.95
N GLY A 79 8.58 -42.83 23.58
CA GLY A 79 9.18 -43.21 24.87
C GLY A 79 8.14 -43.45 25.95
N PHE A 80 7.14 -42.58 26.02
CA PHE A 80 6.06 -42.71 26.97
C PHE A 80 5.13 -43.89 26.66
N GLY A 81 4.82 -44.16 25.41
CA GLY A 81 4.02 -45.31 24.96
C GLY A 81 4.74 -46.67 25.29
N LEU A 82 6.05 -46.73 25.03
CA LEU A 82 6.85 -47.88 25.39
C LEU A 82 6.89 -48.11 26.91
N GLY A 83 6.96 -47.02 27.69
CA GLY A 83 6.87 -47.08 29.16
C GLY A 83 5.52 -47.64 29.63
N ILE A 84 4.42 -47.25 29.02
CA ILE A 84 3.07 -47.80 29.30
C ILE A 84 2.99 -49.28 28.95
N MET A 85 3.53 -49.70 27.79
CA MET A 85 3.54 -51.10 27.39
C MET A 85 4.38 -51.95 28.36
N LEU A 86 5.57 -51.50 28.76
CA LEU A 86 6.39 -52.14 29.75
C LEU A 86 5.66 -52.30 31.10
N LEU A 87 4.99 -51.27 31.56
CA LEU A 87 4.28 -51.23 32.81
C LEU A 87 3.09 -52.20 32.83
N PHE A 88 2.32 -52.31 31.72
CA PHE A 88 1.09 -53.09 31.69
C PHE A 88 1.26 -54.51 31.14
N TRP A 89 2.18 -54.76 30.20
CA TRP A 89 2.31 -56.05 29.51
C TRP A 89 3.46 -56.93 29.99
N THR A 90 4.29 -56.45 30.95
CA THR A 90 5.43 -57.21 31.46
C THR A 90 5.26 -57.52 32.95
N PRO A 91 6.11 -58.40 33.51
CA PRO A 91 6.16 -58.69 34.96
C PRO A 91 6.43 -57.47 35.84
N VAL A 92 6.94 -56.34 35.25
CA VAL A 92 7.16 -55.05 35.92
C VAL A 92 5.84 -54.47 36.48
N ARG A 93 4.68 -54.94 35.99
CA ARG A 93 3.36 -54.59 36.56
C ARG A 93 3.23 -54.82 38.07
N GLY A 94 4.10 -55.64 38.66
CA GLY A 94 4.18 -55.80 40.10
C GLY A 94 4.53 -54.56 40.89
N VAL A 95 5.02 -53.50 40.23
CA VAL A 95 5.24 -52.15 40.79
C VAL A 95 3.96 -51.37 40.94
N LEU A 96 2.86 -51.74 40.22
CA LEU A 96 1.60 -51.09 40.33
C LEU A 96 0.99 -51.31 41.72
N LEU A 97 0.69 -50.22 42.41
CA LEU A 97 0.03 -50.24 43.73
C LEU A 97 -1.48 -50.48 43.63
N TYR A 98 -2.04 -50.30 42.44
CA TYR A 98 -3.46 -50.48 42.13
C TYR A 98 -3.65 -51.67 41.17
N SER A 99 -4.64 -52.50 41.44
CA SER A 99 -5.00 -53.67 40.61
C SER A 99 -5.96 -53.23 39.49
N TYR A 100 -5.42 -52.89 38.32
CA TYR A 100 -6.24 -52.52 37.15
C TYR A 100 -7.00 -53.74 36.61
N PRO A 101 -8.27 -53.56 36.13
CA PRO A 101 -9.01 -54.59 35.42
C PRO A 101 -8.25 -55.08 34.19
N ARG A 102 -8.42 -56.40 33.83
CA ARG A 102 -7.71 -57.01 32.70
C ARG A 102 -7.93 -56.31 31.39
N GLU A 103 -9.12 -55.77 31.18
CA GLU A 103 -9.51 -55.01 30.00
C GLU A 103 -8.65 -53.72 29.87
N TYR A 104 -8.41 -53.01 30.97
CA TYR A 104 -7.53 -51.82 30.99
C TYR A 104 -6.10 -52.17 30.66
N LEU A 105 -5.55 -53.26 31.25
CA LEU A 105 -4.18 -53.66 31.01
C LEU A 105 -3.92 -54.05 29.55
N TYR A 106 -4.95 -54.56 28.85
CA TYR A 106 -4.84 -54.99 27.47
C TYR A 106 -5.11 -53.87 26.46
N TYR A 107 -6.22 -53.15 26.62
CA TYR A 107 -6.67 -52.19 25.60
C TYR A 107 -6.09 -50.79 25.75
N TYR A 108 -5.69 -50.39 26.97
CA TYR A 108 -5.20 -49.04 27.19
C TYR A 108 -3.95 -48.69 26.35
N PRO A 109 -2.90 -49.52 26.26
CA PRO A 109 -1.75 -49.24 25.39
C PRO A 109 -2.14 -49.12 23.92
N ILE A 110 -3.11 -49.92 23.43
CA ILE A 110 -3.61 -49.88 22.05
C ILE A 110 -4.27 -48.55 21.78
N PHE A 111 -5.16 -48.09 22.66
CA PHE A 111 -5.83 -46.80 22.56
C PHE A 111 -4.82 -45.65 22.63
N TYR A 112 -3.82 -45.71 23.48
CA TYR A 112 -2.77 -44.68 23.55
C TYR A 112 -2.03 -44.56 22.22
N TRP A 113 -1.62 -45.64 21.60
CA TRP A 113 -0.95 -45.61 20.29
C TRP A 113 -1.87 -45.08 19.17
N GLY A 114 -3.13 -45.50 19.17
CA GLY A 114 -4.14 -44.95 18.24
C GLY A 114 -4.28 -43.44 18.39
N PHE A 115 -4.28 -42.95 19.62
CA PHE A 115 -4.39 -41.55 19.92
C PHE A 115 -3.12 -40.75 19.52
N CYS A 116 -1.93 -41.32 19.74
CA CYS A 116 -0.66 -40.78 19.25
C CYS A 116 -0.67 -40.64 17.72
N LEU A 117 -1.09 -41.68 17.01
CA LEU A 117 -1.19 -41.67 15.55
C LEU A 117 -2.16 -40.55 15.07
N LEU A 118 -3.36 -40.46 15.66
CA LEU A 118 -4.33 -39.41 15.32
C LEU A 118 -3.74 -38.02 15.54
N THR A 119 -3.06 -37.80 16.65
CA THR A 119 -2.45 -36.50 16.96
C THR A 119 -1.36 -36.13 15.95
N VAL A 120 -0.51 -37.09 15.54
CA VAL A 120 0.53 -36.86 14.51
C VAL A 120 -0.13 -36.50 13.17
N VAL A 121 -1.18 -37.23 12.78
CA VAL A 121 -1.91 -36.96 11.54
C VAL A 121 -2.52 -35.57 11.59
N MET A 122 -3.16 -35.16 12.68
CA MET A 122 -3.72 -33.81 12.85
C MET A 122 -2.66 -32.71 12.77
N ASP A 123 -1.47 -32.93 13.37
CA ASP A 123 -0.36 -31.96 13.28
C ASP A 123 0.15 -31.81 11.83
N ILE A 124 0.24 -32.91 11.08
CA ILE A 124 0.59 -32.89 9.65
C ILE A 124 -0.43 -32.09 8.86
N PHE A 125 -1.73 -32.38 9.04
CA PHE A 125 -2.81 -31.63 8.36
C PHE A 125 -2.79 -30.15 8.71
N TYR A 126 -2.56 -29.81 9.99
CA TYR A 126 -2.46 -28.43 10.42
C TYR A 126 -1.30 -27.69 9.74
N LYS A 127 -0.11 -28.32 9.68
CA LYS A 127 1.06 -27.75 9.00
C LYS A 127 0.84 -27.57 7.50
N LEU A 128 0.24 -28.57 6.85
CA LEU A 128 -0.09 -28.49 5.43
C LEU A 128 -1.08 -27.32 5.17
N TYR A 129 -2.11 -27.20 6.02
CA TYR A 129 -3.04 -26.09 5.96
C TYR A 129 -2.34 -24.72 6.11
N GLN A 130 -1.42 -24.59 7.06
CA GLN A 130 -0.63 -23.36 7.24
C GLN A 130 0.21 -23.00 5.99
N ILE A 131 0.86 -24.01 5.39
CA ILE A 131 1.64 -23.81 4.15
C ILE A 131 0.73 -23.32 3.01
N LEU A 132 -0.43 -23.95 2.84
CA LEU A 132 -1.40 -23.55 1.82
C LEU A 132 -1.95 -22.13 2.05
N GLN A 133 -2.18 -21.74 3.30
CA GLN A 133 -2.64 -20.39 3.64
C GLN A 133 -1.58 -19.33 3.25
N VAL A 134 -0.32 -19.56 3.62
CA VAL A 134 0.77 -18.64 3.27
C VAL A 134 0.93 -18.50 1.75
N GLU A 135 0.81 -19.60 1.01
CA GLU A 135 0.88 -19.57 -0.45
C GLU A 135 -0.30 -18.81 -1.07
N ASN A 136 -1.51 -19.01 -0.54
CA ASN A 136 -2.70 -18.29 -1.01
C ASN A 136 -2.63 -16.79 -0.70
N GLU A 137 -2.17 -16.41 0.49
CA GLU A 137 -1.96 -14.99 0.86
C GLU A 137 -0.98 -14.33 -0.11
N LYS A 138 0.13 -14.99 -0.42
CA LYS A 138 1.11 -14.47 -1.38
C LYS A 138 0.54 -14.28 -2.79
N LYS A 139 -0.23 -15.26 -3.29
CA LYS A 139 -0.91 -15.13 -4.59
C LYS A 139 -1.90 -13.97 -4.61
N LEU A 140 -2.66 -13.80 -3.53
CA LEU A 140 -3.62 -12.71 -3.40
C LEU A 140 -2.92 -11.35 -3.39
N GLU A 141 -1.78 -11.22 -2.69
CA GLU A 141 -0.97 -9.99 -2.69
C GLU A 141 -0.46 -9.66 -4.10
N GLU A 142 0.01 -10.66 -4.86
CA GLU A 142 0.46 -10.49 -6.25
C GLU A 142 -0.71 -10.03 -7.16
N GLU A 143 -1.89 -10.65 -7.05
CA GLU A 143 -3.08 -10.27 -7.82
C GLU A 143 -3.55 -8.83 -7.49
N VAL A 144 -3.56 -8.46 -6.20
CA VAL A 144 -3.90 -7.11 -5.76
C VAL A 144 -2.91 -6.09 -6.32
N GLN A 145 -1.60 -6.40 -6.28
CA GLN A 145 -0.59 -5.50 -6.83
C GLN A 145 -0.76 -5.30 -8.34
N HIS A 146 -1.02 -6.38 -9.10
CA HIS A 146 -1.32 -6.28 -10.53
C HIS A 146 -2.57 -5.44 -10.81
N ALA A 147 -3.65 -5.64 -10.07
CA ALA A 147 -4.87 -4.85 -10.23
C ALA A 147 -4.66 -3.36 -9.93
N VAL A 148 -3.85 -3.04 -8.91
CA VAL A 148 -3.47 -1.66 -8.60
C VAL A 148 -2.67 -1.03 -9.73
N ASP A 149 -1.70 -1.75 -10.30
CA ASP A 149 -0.86 -1.23 -11.37
C ASP A 149 -1.65 -1.05 -12.68
N ASP A 150 -2.56 -1.96 -13.00
CA ASP A 150 -3.46 -1.82 -14.16
C ASP A 150 -4.43 -0.65 -13.99
N THR A 151 -4.97 -0.46 -12.78
CA THR A 151 -5.82 0.70 -12.47
C THR A 151 -5.06 2.02 -12.65
N LYS A 152 -3.79 2.10 -12.20
CA LYS A 152 -2.94 3.27 -12.41
C LYS A 152 -2.71 3.56 -13.90
N LYS A 153 -2.44 2.52 -14.72
CA LYS A 153 -2.28 2.67 -16.18
C LYS A 153 -3.55 3.18 -16.84
N LEU A 154 -4.70 2.62 -16.47
CA LEU A 154 -6.00 3.08 -16.96
C LEU A 154 -6.26 4.54 -16.63
N MET A 155 -5.96 4.97 -15.40
CA MET A 155 -6.09 6.38 -14.98
C MET A 155 -5.21 7.31 -15.83
N VAL A 156 -3.94 6.96 -16.03
CA VAL A 156 -3.00 7.77 -16.85
C VAL A 156 -3.50 7.87 -18.29
N ASN A 157 -3.93 6.77 -18.88
CA ASN A 157 -4.45 6.75 -20.24
C ASN A 157 -5.74 7.55 -20.38
N SER A 158 -6.63 7.50 -19.38
CA SER A 158 -7.87 8.29 -19.36
C SER A 158 -7.58 9.78 -19.34
N VAL A 159 -6.65 10.23 -18.47
CA VAL A 159 -6.21 11.62 -18.40
C VAL A 159 -5.64 12.09 -19.73
N ALA A 160 -4.75 11.32 -20.35
CA ALA A 160 -4.17 11.67 -21.65
C ALA A 160 -5.22 11.69 -22.78
N THR A 161 -6.24 10.85 -22.70
CA THR A 161 -7.34 10.83 -23.68
C THR A 161 -8.23 12.06 -23.53
N ILE A 162 -8.59 12.44 -22.30
CA ILE A 162 -9.36 13.63 -22.00
C ILE A 162 -8.62 14.89 -22.49
N SER A 163 -7.32 15.00 -22.21
CA SER A 163 -6.50 16.12 -22.68
C SER A 163 -6.50 16.21 -24.21
N ARG A 164 -6.32 15.09 -24.93
CA ARG A 164 -6.39 15.08 -26.41
C ARG A 164 -7.76 15.49 -26.96
N MET A 165 -8.85 15.04 -26.35
CA MET A 165 -10.20 15.46 -26.73
C MET A 165 -10.41 16.97 -26.56
N LEU A 166 -9.80 17.55 -25.53
CA LEU A 166 -9.84 18.98 -25.31
C LEU A 166 -9.01 19.73 -26.34
N ASP A 167 -7.79 19.26 -26.64
CA ASP A 167 -6.95 19.83 -27.68
C ASP A 167 -7.61 19.77 -29.09
N GLU A 168 -8.44 18.75 -29.36
CA GLU A 168 -9.24 18.66 -30.58
C GLU A 168 -10.40 19.66 -30.63
N LYS A 169 -10.97 20.02 -29.45
CA LYS A 169 -12.03 21.03 -29.37
C LYS A 169 -11.49 22.43 -29.57
N ASP A 170 -10.31 22.74 -29.09
CA ASP A 170 -9.61 24.01 -29.25
C ASP A 170 -8.67 23.90 -30.47
N SER A 171 -9.10 24.44 -31.61
CA SER A 171 -8.40 24.34 -32.90
C SER A 171 -6.95 24.89 -32.88
N TYR A 172 -6.54 25.56 -31.81
CA TYR A 172 -5.21 26.15 -31.65
C TYR A 172 -4.24 25.32 -30.81
N THR A 173 -4.67 24.21 -30.18
CA THR A 173 -3.95 23.57 -29.11
C THR A 173 -3.48 22.12 -29.42
N GLN A 174 -3.40 21.72 -30.71
CA GLN A 174 -2.94 20.37 -31.02
C GLN A 174 -1.58 20.08 -30.37
N GLU A 175 -1.52 19.08 -29.50
CA GLU A 175 -0.35 18.68 -28.69
C GLU A 175 0.16 19.73 -27.69
N HIS A 176 -0.50 20.89 -27.55
CA HIS A 176 -0.10 21.94 -26.62
C HIS A 176 -0.07 21.44 -25.18
N SER A 177 -1.18 20.85 -24.73
CA SER A 177 -1.28 20.36 -23.34
C SER A 177 -0.17 19.34 -23.02
N GLN A 178 0.22 18.50 -23.98
CA GLN A 178 1.31 17.54 -23.79
C GLN A 178 2.67 18.26 -23.68
N ARG A 179 2.97 19.22 -24.58
CA ARG A 179 4.24 19.97 -24.52
C ARG A 179 4.35 20.78 -23.25
N VAL A 180 3.27 21.44 -22.80
CA VAL A 180 3.23 22.17 -21.51
C VAL A 180 3.52 21.22 -20.35
N ALA A 181 2.96 20.00 -20.37
CA ALA A 181 3.22 19.00 -19.33
C ALA A 181 4.69 18.53 -19.33
N GLU A 182 5.28 18.31 -20.51
CA GLU A 182 6.70 17.94 -20.66
C GLU A 182 7.62 19.07 -20.18
N TYR A 183 7.37 20.32 -20.57
CA TYR A 183 8.13 21.47 -20.09
C TYR A 183 7.98 21.65 -18.58
N SER A 184 6.78 21.52 -18.03
CA SER A 184 6.55 21.63 -16.59
C SER A 184 7.34 20.61 -15.80
N ALA A 185 7.30 19.34 -16.22
CA ALA A 185 8.07 18.28 -15.58
C ALA A 185 9.58 18.53 -15.69
N PHE A 186 10.04 18.97 -16.86
CA PHE A 186 11.47 19.23 -17.09
C PHE A 186 11.99 20.46 -16.32
N ILE A 187 11.20 21.53 -16.23
CA ILE A 187 11.51 22.69 -15.39
C ILE A 187 11.60 22.28 -13.93
N ALA A 188 10.62 21.50 -13.42
CA ALA A 188 10.61 21.03 -12.05
C ALA A 188 11.83 20.17 -11.70
N GLN A 189 12.27 19.28 -12.60
CA GLN A 189 13.47 18.45 -12.43
C GLN A 189 14.78 19.25 -12.34
N ASN A 190 14.80 20.44 -12.92
CA ASN A 190 15.98 21.32 -12.99
C ASN A 190 15.94 22.51 -12.03
N LEU A 191 14.88 22.66 -11.23
CA LEU A 191 14.80 23.66 -10.17
C LEU A 191 15.85 23.37 -9.08
N LYS A 192 16.73 24.35 -8.80
CA LYS A 192 17.80 24.17 -7.81
C LYS A 192 17.36 24.32 -6.36
N THR A 193 16.22 24.95 -6.15
CA THR A 193 15.71 25.29 -4.81
C THR A 193 14.88 24.20 -4.17
N VAL A 194 14.32 23.28 -4.98
CA VAL A 194 13.48 22.17 -4.52
C VAL A 194 13.89 20.89 -5.24
N SER A 195 14.02 19.81 -4.49
CA SER A 195 14.22 18.47 -5.07
C SER A 195 12.90 17.72 -5.06
N TYR A 196 12.37 17.45 -6.23
CA TYR A 196 11.13 16.69 -6.41
C TYR A 196 11.40 15.20 -6.55
N THR A 197 10.55 14.38 -5.93
CA THR A 197 10.50 12.94 -6.16
C THR A 197 9.86 12.62 -7.53
N GLU A 198 10.08 11.44 -8.08
CA GLU A 198 9.41 10.99 -9.33
C GLU A 198 7.89 11.08 -9.24
N ARG A 199 7.33 10.82 -8.07
CA ARG A 199 5.89 10.94 -7.82
C ARG A 199 5.39 12.39 -7.95
N GLU A 200 6.13 13.34 -7.39
CA GLU A 200 5.79 14.77 -7.48
C GLU A 200 5.96 15.30 -8.91
N ILE A 201 7.01 14.90 -9.62
CA ILE A 201 7.18 15.22 -11.05
C ILE A 201 5.99 14.68 -11.85
N SER A 202 5.56 13.45 -11.58
CA SER A 202 4.39 12.87 -12.25
C SER A 202 3.07 13.59 -11.92
N LEU A 203 2.94 14.19 -10.72
CA LEU A 203 1.80 15.03 -10.36
C LEU A 203 1.84 16.35 -11.12
N ILE A 204 3.01 17.02 -11.18
CA ILE A 204 3.20 18.26 -11.96
C ILE A 204 2.84 18.03 -13.43
N TYR A 205 3.36 16.95 -14.04
CA TYR A 205 3.06 16.57 -15.41
C TYR A 205 1.55 16.42 -15.66
N ARG A 206 0.83 15.69 -14.79
CA ARG A 206 -0.61 15.46 -14.94
C ARG A 206 -1.43 16.71 -14.70
N SER A 207 -1.03 17.55 -13.73
CA SER A 207 -1.69 18.83 -13.48
C SER A 207 -1.54 19.77 -14.68
N ALA A 208 -0.34 19.83 -15.27
CA ALA A 208 -0.07 20.61 -16.47
C ALA A 208 -0.84 20.08 -17.69
N LEU A 209 -0.95 18.75 -17.84
CA LEU A 209 -1.70 18.13 -18.95
C LEU A 209 -3.18 18.51 -18.93
N LEU A 210 -3.74 18.82 -17.78
CA LEU A 210 -5.15 19.16 -17.57
C LEU A 210 -5.39 20.64 -17.22
N HIS A 211 -4.36 21.51 -17.36
CA HIS A 211 -4.49 22.90 -16.92
C HIS A 211 -5.67 23.64 -17.57
N ASP A 212 -5.94 23.31 -18.81
CA ASP A 212 -6.98 23.92 -19.65
C ASP A 212 -8.31 23.16 -19.69
N ILE A 213 -8.50 22.11 -18.85
CA ILE A 213 -9.71 21.25 -18.90
C ILE A 213 -11.03 22.03 -18.84
N GLY A 214 -11.05 23.17 -18.18
CA GLY A 214 -12.23 24.00 -18.08
C GLY A 214 -12.68 24.64 -19.39
N LYS A 215 -11.85 24.65 -20.44
CA LYS A 215 -12.24 25.09 -21.79
C LYS A 215 -13.38 24.26 -22.39
N ILE A 216 -13.61 23.05 -21.88
CA ILE A 216 -14.73 22.18 -22.26
C ILE A 216 -16.08 22.88 -22.06
N ALA A 217 -16.18 23.77 -21.06
CA ALA A 217 -17.39 24.51 -20.72
C ALA A 217 -17.48 25.86 -21.44
N ILE A 218 -16.44 26.31 -22.16
CA ILE A 218 -16.48 27.54 -22.95
C ILE A 218 -17.32 27.32 -24.22
N PRO A 219 -18.26 28.23 -24.53
CA PRO A 219 -19.02 28.18 -25.78
C PRO A 219 -18.10 28.25 -27.02
N ASP A 220 -18.35 27.42 -28.03
CA ASP A 220 -17.51 27.33 -29.23
C ASP A 220 -17.40 28.67 -29.98
N ALA A 221 -18.43 29.48 -29.95
CA ALA A 221 -18.42 30.83 -30.54
C ALA A 221 -17.40 31.77 -29.89
N VAL A 222 -17.04 31.53 -28.62
CA VAL A 222 -16.01 32.29 -27.90
C VAL A 222 -14.66 31.58 -28.04
N LEU A 223 -14.61 30.26 -27.83
CA LEU A 223 -13.39 29.48 -27.85
C LEU A 223 -12.69 29.53 -29.22
N ASN A 224 -13.44 29.34 -30.30
CA ASN A 224 -12.94 29.26 -31.68
C ASN A 224 -13.20 30.51 -32.49
N LYS A 225 -13.35 31.67 -31.84
CA LYS A 225 -13.61 32.94 -32.53
C LYS A 225 -12.40 33.33 -33.39
N PRO A 226 -12.57 33.55 -34.72
CA PRO A 226 -11.44 33.89 -35.61
C PRO A 226 -11.05 35.39 -35.55
N ALA A 227 -11.32 36.06 -34.42
CA ALA A 227 -11.04 37.48 -34.17
C ALA A 227 -10.67 37.69 -32.70
N ARG A 228 -10.22 38.89 -32.35
CA ARG A 228 -10.02 39.25 -30.94
C ARG A 228 -11.33 39.11 -30.17
N LEU A 229 -11.26 38.59 -28.97
CA LEU A 229 -12.38 38.55 -28.03
C LEU A 229 -12.74 39.97 -27.60
N THR A 230 -14.03 40.24 -27.41
CA THR A 230 -14.46 41.45 -26.69
C THR A 230 -14.14 41.29 -25.19
N ASP A 231 -14.28 42.38 -24.44
CA ASP A 231 -14.04 42.32 -22.99
C ASP A 231 -15.00 41.33 -22.29
N GLU A 232 -16.26 41.29 -22.72
CA GLU A 232 -17.26 40.34 -22.19
C GLU A 232 -16.93 38.89 -22.55
N GLU A 233 -16.50 38.63 -23.79
CA GLU A 233 -16.07 37.30 -24.22
C GLU A 233 -14.79 36.86 -23.50
N PHE A 234 -13.88 37.79 -23.24
CA PHE A 234 -12.68 37.53 -22.47
C PHE A 234 -13.01 37.17 -21.00
N GLU A 235 -14.00 37.82 -20.38
CA GLU A 235 -14.50 37.46 -19.07
C GLU A 235 -15.11 36.04 -19.07
N ILE A 236 -15.77 35.62 -20.16
CA ILE A 236 -16.23 34.23 -20.31
C ILE A 236 -15.04 33.27 -20.43
N MET A 237 -14.03 33.62 -21.25
CA MET A 237 -12.82 32.83 -21.44
C MET A 237 -12.09 32.61 -20.10
N LYS A 238 -11.92 33.62 -19.27
CA LYS A 238 -11.27 33.49 -17.95
C LYS A 238 -11.93 32.46 -17.02
N LYS A 239 -13.23 32.20 -17.22
CA LYS A 239 -13.95 31.20 -16.39
C LYS A 239 -13.47 29.79 -16.57
N HIS A 240 -12.67 29.45 -17.61
CA HIS A 240 -12.10 28.11 -17.75
C HIS A 240 -11.25 27.74 -16.55
N THR A 241 -10.59 28.70 -15.89
CA THR A 241 -9.78 28.42 -14.68
C THR A 241 -10.67 27.99 -13.52
N ILE A 242 -11.84 28.62 -13.34
CA ILE A 242 -12.79 28.26 -12.26
C ILE A 242 -13.47 26.93 -12.56
N TRP A 243 -13.95 26.71 -13.79
CA TRP A 243 -14.59 25.47 -14.20
C TRP A 243 -13.60 24.31 -14.22
N GLY A 244 -12.35 24.56 -14.62
CA GLY A 244 -11.28 23.56 -14.54
C GLY A 244 -11.02 23.11 -13.10
N ARG A 245 -10.98 24.05 -12.15
CA ARG A 245 -10.90 23.75 -10.73
C ARG A 245 -12.08 22.89 -10.25
N GLU A 246 -13.31 23.27 -10.60
CA GLU A 246 -14.52 22.52 -10.20
C GLU A 246 -14.45 21.08 -10.71
N ILE A 247 -14.14 20.89 -12.00
CA ILE A 247 -14.03 19.56 -12.61
C ILE A 247 -12.95 18.70 -11.92
N LEU A 248 -11.76 19.27 -11.71
CA LEU A 248 -10.62 18.52 -11.19
C LEU A 248 -10.71 18.28 -9.68
N SER A 249 -11.39 19.13 -8.92
CA SER A 249 -11.60 18.95 -7.48
C SER A 249 -12.39 17.67 -7.13
N GLU A 250 -13.22 17.19 -8.05
CA GLU A 250 -13.97 15.93 -7.93
C GLU A 250 -13.08 14.68 -8.14
N LEU A 251 -11.92 14.83 -8.78
CA LEU A 251 -11.02 13.74 -9.13
C LEU A 251 -10.04 13.43 -7.98
N LYS A 252 -10.51 12.78 -6.91
CA LYS A 252 -9.72 12.45 -5.70
C LYS A 252 -8.45 11.65 -5.98
N PHE A 253 -8.37 10.96 -7.11
CA PHE A 253 -7.18 10.19 -7.51
C PHE A 253 -6.07 11.04 -8.16
N LEU A 254 -6.36 12.32 -8.45
CA LEU A 254 -5.41 13.31 -8.97
C LEU A 254 -5.27 14.48 -7.99
N PRO A 255 -4.66 14.28 -6.83
CA PRO A 255 -4.51 15.35 -5.85
C PRO A 255 -3.71 16.52 -6.44
N GLN A 256 -4.13 17.74 -6.15
CA GLN A 256 -3.50 18.98 -6.62
C GLN A 256 -3.58 19.25 -8.16
N ALA A 257 -4.25 18.40 -8.93
CA ALA A 257 -4.44 18.68 -10.36
C ALA A 257 -5.28 19.95 -10.60
N ASP A 258 -6.19 20.25 -9.70
CA ASP A 258 -7.01 21.45 -9.67
C ASP A 258 -6.18 22.75 -9.54
N LEU A 259 -5.00 22.69 -8.92
CA LEU A 259 -4.14 23.86 -8.74
C LEU A 259 -3.61 24.40 -10.08
N GLY A 260 -3.20 23.51 -10.99
CA GLY A 260 -2.77 23.90 -12.34
C GLY A 260 -3.90 24.63 -13.09
N ALA A 261 -5.07 24.03 -13.14
CA ALA A 261 -6.22 24.63 -13.81
C ALA A 261 -6.67 25.93 -13.16
N SER A 262 -6.62 26.02 -11.81
CA SER A 262 -7.11 27.21 -11.08
C SER A 262 -6.25 28.44 -11.28
N TYR A 263 -4.93 28.29 -11.34
CA TYR A 263 -4.02 29.40 -11.09
C TYR A 263 -2.96 29.62 -12.17
N HIS A 264 -2.93 28.86 -13.28
CA HIS A 264 -1.88 28.98 -14.29
C HIS A 264 -1.86 30.35 -15.02
N HIS A 265 -2.93 31.14 -14.92
CA HIS A 265 -3.01 32.53 -15.42
C HIS A 265 -2.80 33.56 -14.31
N GLU A 266 -2.50 33.17 -13.10
CA GLU A 266 -2.05 34.12 -12.09
C GLU A 266 -0.63 34.60 -12.41
N HIS A 267 -0.39 35.88 -12.12
CA HIS A 267 0.95 36.46 -12.23
C HIS A 267 1.62 36.56 -10.87
N TYR A 268 2.94 36.44 -10.84
CA TYR A 268 3.70 36.50 -9.58
C TYR A 268 3.49 37.83 -8.82
N ASP A 269 3.23 38.95 -9.52
CA ASP A 269 2.94 40.26 -8.94
C ASP A 269 1.48 40.45 -8.52
N GLY A 270 0.58 39.51 -8.79
CA GLY A 270 -0.85 39.55 -8.47
C GLY A 270 -1.72 40.26 -9.51
N THR A 271 -1.19 40.59 -10.69
CA THR A 271 -1.97 41.21 -11.77
C THR A 271 -2.71 40.22 -12.66
N GLY A 272 -2.55 38.91 -12.39
CA GLY A 272 -3.18 37.81 -13.10
C GLY A 272 -4.64 37.58 -12.70
N TYR A 273 -5.20 36.47 -13.12
CA TYR A 273 -6.56 36.05 -12.81
C TYR A 273 -6.61 34.53 -12.47
N PRO A 274 -7.67 34.06 -11.79
CA PRO A 274 -8.94 34.70 -11.45
C PRO A 274 -8.95 35.39 -10.07
N PHE A 275 -7.97 35.16 -9.18
CA PHE A 275 -8.03 35.61 -7.79
C PHE A 275 -7.05 36.76 -7.46
N GLY A 276 -6.06 37.01 -8.30
CA GLY A 276 -5.02 38.03 -8.07
C GLY A 276 -4.05 37.60 -6.94
N MET A 277 -3.76 36.33 -6.81
CA MET A 277 -2.80 35.78 -5.83
C MET A 277 -1.39 36.27 -6.14
N LYS A 278 -0.57 36.46 -5.07
CA LYS A 278 0.73 37.11 -5.22
C LYS A 278 1.87 36.30 -4.63
N GLY A 279 2.98 36.24 -5.35
CA GLY A 279 4.24 35.72 -4.88
C GLY A 279 4.15 34.26 -4.45
N GLU A 280 4.54 33.97 -3.21
CA GLU A 280 4.57 32.62 -2.67
C GLU A 280 3.19 32.10 -2.19
N GLU A 281 2.15 32.93 -2.21
CA GLU A 281 0.78 32.47 -2.01
C GLU A 281 0.37 31.51 -3.14
N LEU A 282 0.97 31.69 -4.34
CA LEU A 282 0.80 30.77 -5.46
C LEU A 282 1.57 29.48 -5.22
N PRO A 283 0.93 28.32 -5.30
CA PRO A 283 1.63 27.03 -5.25
C PRO A 283 2.75 26.94 -6.29
N LEU A 284 3.91 26.41 -5.94
CA LEU A 284 5.05 26.34 -6.86
C LEU A 284 4.73 25.55 -8.14
N ILE A 285 3.92 24.50 -8.04
CA ILE A 285 3.42 23.74 -9.20
C ILE A 285 2.75 24.66 -10.24
N THR A 286 1.94 25.59 -9.78
CA THR A 286 1.23 26.54 -10.65
C THR A 286 2.17 27.53 -11.31
N ARG A 287 3.15 28.05 -10.57
CA ARG A 287 4.19 28.94 -11.10
C ARG A 287 5.04 28.28 -12.19
N ILE A 288 5.30 26.96 -12.05
CA ILE A 288 5.98 26.14 -13.05
C ILE A 288 5.10 26.00 -14.29
N ILE A 289 3.81 25.66 -14.13
CA ILE A 289 2.87 25.45 -15.24
C ILE A 289 2.67 26.76 -16.01
N SER A 290 2.50 27.89 -15.32
CA SER A 290 2.38 29.20 -15.96
C SER A 290 3.59 29.55 -16.84
N ALA A 291 4.80 29.25 -16.37
CA ALA A 291 6.00 29.46 -17.17
C ALA A 291 6.10 28.50 -18.36
N ALA A 292 5.71 27.23 -18.18
CA ALA A 292 5.69 26.23 -19.25
C ALA A 292 4.67 26.55 -20.34
N ASP A 293 3.48 27.03 -19.96
CA ASP A 293 2.43 27.46 -20.88
C ASP A 293 2.90 28.66 -21.72
N ALA A 294 3.47 29.67 -21.07
CA ALA A 294 4.04 30.83 -21.77
C ALA A 294 5.18 30.44 -22.71
N LEU A 295 6.03 29.50 -22.29
CA LEU A 295 7.12 28.97 -23.12
C LEU A 295 6.57 28.29 -24.37
N ASP A 296 5.58 27.40 -24.24
CA ASP A 296 4.96 26.73 -25.39
C ASP A 296 4.25 27.72 -26.30
N ALA A 297 3.56 28.71 -25.71
CA ALA A 297 2.90 29.76 -26.49
C ALA A 297 3.85 30.60 -27.34
N MET A 298 5.10 30.79 -26.93
CA MET A 298 6.14 31.50 -27.66
C MET A 298 6.91 30.60 -28.64
N ASN A 299 7.14 29.33 -28.28
CA ASN A 299 7.92 28.38 -29.07
C ASN A 299 7.10 27.66 -30.16
N SER A 300 5.75 27.76 -30.12
CA SER A 300 4.87 27.14 -31.10
C SER A 300 4.52 28.04 -32.24
N ASN A 301 4.41 27.48 -33.46
CA ASN A 301 3.83 28.16 -34.60
C ASN A 301 2.31 28.30 -34.39
N ARG A 302 1.82 29.51 -34.12
CA ARG A 302 0.38 29.82 -34.10
C ARG A 302 -0.04 30.37 -35.44
N CYS A 303 -1.29 30.13 -35.88
CA CYS A 303 -1.82 30.53 -37.20
C CYS A 303 -1.61 32.01 -37.54
N TYR A 304 -1.41 32.86 -36.53
CA TYR A 304 -1.24 34.30 -36.68
C TYR A 304 0.17 34.83 -36.34
N ARG A 305 1.11 33.95 -35.88
CA ARG A 305 2.45 34.36 -35.48
C ARG A 305 3.44 33.22 -35.70
N LYS A 306 4.54 33.52 -36.40
CA LYS A 306 5.70 32.61 -36.46
C LYS A 306 6.25 32.43 -35.02
N HIS A 307 6.89 31.29 -34.73
CA HIS A 307 7.63 31.10 -33.49
C HIS A 307 8.54 32.27 -33.20
N CYS A 308 8.72 32.59 -31.94
CA CYS A 308 9.66 33.65 -31.53
C CYS A 308 11.08 33.06 -31.56
N ASP A 309 12.05 33.90 -31.87
CA ASP A 309 13.45 33.46 -31.80
C ASP A 309 13.91 33.26 -30.34
N LYS A 310 15.01 32.57 -30.18
CA LYS A 310 15.60 32.20 -28.88
C LYS A 310 15.84 33.42 -27.97
N ASP A 311 16.37 34.52 -28.57
CA ASP A 311 16.72 35.70 -27.79
C ASP A 311 15.47 36.45 -27.34
N TYR A 312 14.42 36.47 -28.15
CA TYR A 312 13.14 37.03 -27.76
C TYR A 312 12.53 36.29 -26.57
N ILE A 313 12.50 34.94 -26.60
CA ILE A 313 11.93 34.13 -25.52
C ILE A 313 12.71 34.37 -24.23
N ILE A 314 14.05 34.33 -24.29
CA ILE A 314 14.91 34.65 -23.15
C ILE A 314 14.59 36.02 -22.57
N GLY A 315 14.49 37.04 -23.47
CA GLY A 315 14.19 38.43 -23.05
C GLY A 315 12.83 38.56 -22.36
N GLU A 316 11.79 37.85 -22.82
CA GLU A 316 10.47 37.86 -22.19
C GLU A 316 10.50 37.23 -20.79
N PHE A 317 11.22 36.12 -20.59
CA PHE A 317 11.38 35.51 -19.26
C PHE A 317 12.22 36.37 -18.31
N GLU A 318 13.27 37.04 -18.81
CA GLU A 318 14.09 37.94 -17.99
C GLU A 318 13.32 39.21 -17.57
N LYS A 319 12.50 39.79 -18.44
CA LYS A 319 11.62 40.92 -18.12
C LYS A 319 10.46 40.54 -17.21
N GLY A 320 9.89 39.35 -17.43
CA GLY A 320 8.76 38.82 -16.67
C GLY A 320 9.10 38.29 -15.30
N ALA A 321 10.39 38.14 -15.00
CA ALA A 321 10.83 37.65 -13.69
C ALA A 321 10.45 38.62 -12.56
N GLY A 322 9.68 38.12 -11.58
CA GLY A 322 9.14 38.92 -10.47
C GLY A 322 7.86 39.68 -10.78
N THR A 323 7.39 39.66 -12.02
CA THR A 323 6.09 40.22 -12.44
C THR A 323 5.15 39.11 -12.90
N GLN A 324 5.26 38.65 -14.12
CA GLN A 324 4.46 37.55 -14.63
C GLN A 324 4.93 36.20 -14.04
N PHE A 325 6.24 35.98 -13.99
CA PHE A 325 6.84 34.69 -13.60
C PHE A 325 7.54 34.77 -12.25
N ASP A 326 7.53 33.62 -11.55
CA ASP A 326 8.43 33.41 -10.42
C ASP A 326 9.89 33.61 -10.87
N PRO A 327 10.69 34.41 -10.17
CA PRO A 327 12.08 34.68 -10.56
C PRO A 327 12.95 33.43 -10.69
N GLN A 328 12.75 32.43 -9.82
CA GLN A 328 13.54 31.20 -9.82
C GLN A 328 13.13 30.29 -10.98
N VAL A 329 11.83 30.20 -11.25
CA VAL A 329 11.30 29.44 -12.40
C VAL A 329 11.75 30.10 -13.71
N ALA A 330 11.62 31.42 -13.85
CA ALA A 330 12.07 32.14 -15.02
C ALA A 330 13.58 31.96 -15.28
N GLN A 331 14.40 32.08 -14.24
CA GLN A 331 15.86 31.85 -14.34
C GLN A 331 16.18 30.42 -14.78
N THR A 332 15.42 29.42 -14.27
CA THR A 332 15.59 28.03 -14.67
C THR A 332 15.26 27.82 -16.15
N VAL A 333 14.15 28.39 -16.64
CA VAL A 333 13.78 28.33 -18.06
C VAL A 333 14.86 28.96 -18.93
N VAL A 334 15.34 30.17 -18.60
CA VAL A 334 16.42 30.86 -19.33
C VAL A 334 17.70 30.02 -19.37
N GLN A 335 18.06 29.41 -18.24
CA GLN A 335 19.23 28.55 -18.18
C GLN A 335 19.08 27.34 -19.10
N LEU A 336 17.93 26.65 -19.07
CA LEU A 336 17.67 25.46 -19.88
C LEU A 336 17.68 25.78 -21.39
N ILE A 337 17.19 26.96 -21.80
CA ILE A 337 17.23 27.42 -23.19
C ILE A 337 18.69 27.75 -23.59
N ARG A 338 19.46 28.41 -22.75
CA ARG A 338 20.88 28.74 -23.02
C ARG A 338 21.76 27.51 -23.13
N GLU A 339 21.49 26.49 -22.30
CA GLU A 339 22.18 25.20 -22.31
C GLU A 339 21.69 24.26 -23.43
N GLU A 340 20.80 24.71 -24.32
CA GLU A 340 20.21 23.95 -25.41
C GLU A 340 19.51 22.66 -24.96
N LYS A 341 19.11 22.59 -23.68
CA LYS A 341 18.31 21.49 -23.11
C LYS A 341 16.84 21.62 -23.46
N ILE A 342 16.36 22.83 -23.67
CA ILE A 342 15.08 23.12 -24.31
C ILE A 342 15.39 23.69 -25.70
N VAL A 343 14.93 22.96 -26.72
CA VAL A 343 15.09 23.37 -28.12
C VAL A 343 14.02 24.39 -28.44
N VAL A 344 14.46 25.56 -28.86
CA VAL A 344 13.61 26.61 -29.44
C VAL A 344 13.68 26.48 -30.96
N LEU A 345 12.51 26.43 -31.60
CA LEU A 345 12.35 26.20 -33.06
C LEU A 345 12.79 27.41 -33.88
#